data_d3e94c74f5b78653f6fed443856cdfe8
#
_entry.id   d3e94c74f5b78653f6fed443856cdfe8
#
_cell.length_a   1.000
_cell.length_b   1.000
_cell.length_c   1.000
_cell.angle_alpha   90.00
_cell.angle_beta   90.00
_cell.angle_gamma   90.00
#
_symmetry.space_group_name_H-M   'P 1'
#
loop_
_entity.id
_entity.type
_entity.pdbx_description
1 polymer ?
#
loop_
_entity_poly.entity_id
_entity_poly.type
_entity_poly.pdbx_seq_one_letter_code
_entity_poly.pdbx_strand_id
1 'polypeptide(L)'
;MEMFLYGFMQRAFQASMIIAIIAPLLGVFLIIRRQSLMADTLSHVSLAGVALGLVLNVNPSVTTLIIVVIAALGIEYLRGVYATYSELSIAILMAGGLAVALVLMSLDQGGITTSVQQYLFGSIVTISMAQVKLLVILGIAIIVLFLVFKRFMFVLTFSEDVAVAEGVPVRLISLLFSVVTGIAIAVIMPIAGALLVSALIILPAAIGMRVSKGFLMCVISAILIGLVGMFSGLVSSYQLGTPPGATITLMFIILFIISTFILKIVRK
;
A
#
# COMPACT_ATOMS: atom_id res chain seq x y z
N MET A 1 -4.09 -29.78 4.37
CA MET A 1 -3.68 -29.32 5.72
C MET A 1 -2.16 -29.25 5.90
N GLU A 2 -1.36 -29.91 5.09
CA GLU A 2 0.11 -29.88 5.16
C GLU A 2 0.72 -28.48 4.95
N MET A 3 0.01 -27.60 4.22
CA MET A 3 0.45 -26.23 3.92
C MET A 3 0.81 -25.41 5.17
N PHE A 4 0.08 -25.61 6.28
CA PHE A 4 0.32 -24.88 7.54
C PHE A 4 1.52 -25.41 8.35
N LEU A 5 2.09 -26.56 7.98
CA LEU A 5 3.26 -27.15 8.63
C LEU A 5 4.56 -26.52 8.13
N TYR A 6 4.55 -25.92 6.94
CA TYR A 6 5.73 -25.28 6.37
C TYR A 6 6.01 -23.91 7.00
N GLY A 7 7.20 -23.71 7.55
CA GLY A 7 7.60 -22.47 8.23
C GLY A 7 7.53 -21.23 7.34
N PHE A 8 7.77 -21.36 6.03
CA PHE A 8 7.62 -20.24 5.08
C PHE A 8 6.15 -19.82 4.92
N MET A 9 5.23 -20.80 4.91
CA MET A 9 3.81 -20.53 4.78
C MET A 9 3.24 -19.87 6.05
N GLN A 10 3.70 -20.27 7.23
CA GLN A 10 3.32 -19.62 8.48
C GLN A 10 3.73 -18.14 8.48
N ARG A 11 4.97 -17.83 8.01
CA ARG A 11 5.42 -16.44 7.87
C ARG A 11 4.62 -15.69 6.83
N ALA A 12 4.27 -16.33 5.72
CA ALA A 12 3.42 -15.73 4.69
C ALA A 12 2.02 -15.38 5.23
N PHE A 13 1.40 -16.27 6.03
CA PHE A 13 0.12 -15.99 6.68
C PHE A 13 0.22 -14.86 7.70
N GLN A 14 1.26 -14.83 8.53
CA GLN A 14 1.49 -13.75 9.49
C GLN A 14 1.64 -12.40 8.78
N ALA A 15 2.45 -12.34 7.72
CA ALA A 15 2.61 -11.12 6.93
C ALA A 15 1.29 -10.71 6.26
N SER A 16 0.59 -11.65 5.64
CA SER A 16 -0.72 -11.41 5.00
C SER A 16 -1.75 -10.86 5.98
N MET A 17 -1.80 -11.38 7.21
CA MET A 17 -2.71 -10.90 8.25
C MET A 17 -2.44 -9.44 8.60
N ILE A 18 -1.18 -9.06 8.77
CA ILE A 18 -0.81 -7.69 9.11
C ILE A 18 -1.10 -6.74 7.93
N ILE A 19 -0.71 -7.12 6.72
CA ILE A 19 -0.97 -6.33 5.51
C ILE A 19 -2.48 -6.15 5.30
N ALA A 20 -3.28 -7.21 5.51
CA ALA A 20 -4.74 -7.18 5.38
C ALA A 20 -5.43 -6.24 6.39
N ILE A 21 -4.76 -5.84 7.46
CA ILE A 21 -5.26 -4.86 8.43
C ILE A 21 -4.82 -3.45 8.05
N ILE A 22 -3.51 -3.26 7.82
CA ILE A 22 -2.96 -1.91 7.63
C ILE A 22 -3.20 -1.35 6.24
N ALA A 23 -3.15 -2.17 5.20
CA ALA A 23 -3.32 -1.69 3.83
C ALA A 23 -4.75 -1.17 3.57
N PRO A 24 -5.85 -1.88 3.90
CA PRO A 24 -7.19 -1.34 3.75
C PRO A 24 -7.47 -0.13 4.64
N LEU A 25 -6.89 -0.09 5.86
CA LEU A 25 -7.02 1.06 6.74
C LEU A 25 -6.49 2.33 6.08
N LEU A 26 -5.26 2.28 5.53
CA LEU A 26 -4.69 3.40 4.77
C LEU A 26 -5.49 3.68 3.50
N GLY A 27 -5.95 2.63 2.81
CA GLY A 27 -6.72 2.73 1.58
C GLY A 27 -8.03 3.50 1.73
N VAL A 28 -8.78 3.31 2.82
CA VAL A 28 -10.02 4.06 3.09
C VAL A 28 -9.74 5.56 3.12
N PHE A 29 -8.70 6.00 3.83
CA PHE A 29 -8.32 7.42 3.87
C PHE A 29 -7.84 7.94 2.52
N LEU A 30 -7.00 7.16 1.80
CA LEU A 30 -6.52 7.55 0.48
C LEU A 30 -7.66 7.77 -0.52
N ILE A 31 -8.68 6.89 -0.51
CA ILE A 31 -9.82 7.02 -1.43
C ILE A 31 -10.68 8.23 -1.08
N ILE A 32 -11.04 8.42 0.21
CA ILE A 32 -11.91 9.53 0.62
C ILE A 32 -11.20 10.87 0.36
N ARG A 33 -9.89 10.93 0.57
CA ARG A 33 -9.05 12.12 0.25
C ARG A 33 -8.75 12.29 -1.24
N ARG A 34 -9.27 11.44 -2.12
CA ARG A 34 -9.00 11.44 -3.58
C ARG A 34 -7.50 11.30 -3.90
N GLN A 35 -6.78 10.52 -3.10
CA GLN A 35 -5.34 10.29 -3.20
C GLN A 35 -5.00 8.84 -3.56
N SER A 36 -5.94 8.09 -4.14
CA SER A 36 -5.76 6.66 -4.45
C SER A 36 -4.52 6.38 -5.32
N LEU A 37 -4.19 7.27 -6.26
CA LEU A 37 -3.00 7.16 -7.11
C LEU A 37 -1.68 7.35 -6.34
N MET A 38 -1.71 7.91 -5.14
CA MET A 38 -0.51 8.08 -4.31
C MET A 38 0.12 6.72 -3.95
N ALA A 39 -0.69 5.69 -3.71
CA ALA A 39 -0.18 4.36 -3.42
C ALA A 39 0.62 3.79 -4.60
N ASP A 40 0.13 3.98 -5.81
CA ASP A 40 0.79 3.52 -7.04
C ASP A 40 2.08 4.32 -7.30
N THR A 41 2.01 5.64 -7.18
CA THR A 41 3.17 6.53 -7.33
C THR A 41 4.30 6.18 -6.37
N LEU A 42 4.00 6.00 -5.07
CA LEU A 42 5.02 5.64 -4.09
C LEU A 42 5.58 4.23 -4.32
N SER A 43 4.78 3.31 -4.85
CA SER A 43 5.25 1.99 -5.26
C SER A 43 6.25 2.07 -6.43
N HIS A 44 5.99 2.91 -7.44
CA HIS A 44 6.92 3.12 -8.55
C HIS A 44 8.19 3.86 -8.11
N VAL A 45 8.07 4.88 -7.26
CA VAL A 45 9.23 5.58 -6.69
C VAL A 45 10.06 4.65 -5.79
N SER A 46 9.43 3.70 -5.12
CA SER A 46 10.15 2.72 -4.31
C SER A 46 11.08 1.82 -5.14
N LEU A 47 10.73 1.55 -6.41
CA LEU A 47 11.63 0.85 -7.34
C LEU A 47 12.91 1.65 -7.64
N ALA A 48 12.80 2.98 -7.75
CA ALA A 48 14.00 3.83 -7.89
C ALA A 48 14.89 3.72 -6.64
N GLY A 49 14.29 3.64 -5.46
CA GLY A 49 15.03 3.42 -4.21
C GLY A 49 15.73 2.07 -4.16
N VAL A 50 15.07 1.00 -4.62
CA VAL A 50 15.68 -0.34 -4.75
C VAL A 50 16.84 -0.31 -5.73
N ALA A 51 16.62 0.22 -6.94
CA ALA A 51 17.64 0.31 -7.98
C ALA A 51 18.86 1.11 -7.50
N LEU A 52 18.64 2.24 -6.82
CA LEU A 52 19.71 3.05 -6.23
C LEU A 52 20.52 2.25 -5.18
N GLY A 53 19.84 1.51 -4.32
CA GLY A 53 20.50 0.68 -3.32
C GLY A 53 21.38 -0.40 -3.92
N LEU A 54 20.89 -1.04 -4.96
CA LEU A 54 21.65 -2.08 -5.69
C LEU A 54 22.88 -1.48 -6.42
N VAL A 55 22.72 -0.34 -7.11
CA VAL A 55 23.84 0.36 -7.80
C VAL A 55 24.90 0.81 -6.80
N LEU A 56 24.51 1.34 -5.64
CA LEU A 56 25.44 1.81 -4.62
C LEU A 56 25.99 0.69 -3.73
N ASN A 57 25.56 -0.56 -3.93
CA ASN A 57 25.90 -1.70 -3.05
C ASN A 57 25.55 -1.45 -1.57
N VAL A 58 24.44 -0.75 -1.33
CA VAL A 58 23.86 -0.49 -0.01
C VAL A 58 22.59 -1.30 0.14
N ASN A 59 22.12 -1.49 1.38
CA ASN A 59 20.87 -2.23 1.64
C ASN A 59 19.68 -1.58 0.91
N PRO A 60 19.05 -2.26 -0.07
CA PRO A 60 17.96 -1.71 -0.87
C PRO A 60 16.74 -1.28 -0.04
N SER A 61 16.49 -1.93 1.10
CA SER A 61 15.35 -1.56 1.96
C SER A 61 15.56 -0.18 2.61
N VAL A 62 16.78 0.18 2.96
CA VAL A 62 17.10 1.49 3.55
C VAL A 62 17.00 2.61 2.51
N THR A 63 17.59 2.40 1.34
CA THR A 63 17.53 3.38 0.24
C THR A 63 16.10 3.59 -0.24
N THR A 64 15.31 2.51 -0.35
CA THR A 64 13.88 2.59 -0.66
C THR A 64 13.12 3.42 0.35
N LEU A 65 13.34 3.18 1.65
CA LEU A 65 12.67 3.94 2.70
C LEU A 65 12.99 5.45 2.60
N ILE A 66 14.26 5.80 2.40
CA ILE A 66 14.70 7.20 2.28
C ILE A 66 14.04 7.85 1.05
N ILE A 67 14.14 7.20 -0.11
CA ILE A 67 13.60 7.75 -1.38
C ILE A 67 12.08 7.91 -1.31
N VAL A 68 11.37 6.93 -0.75
CA VAL A 68 9.91 6.99 -0.61
C VAL A 68 9.46 8.08 0.36
N VAL A 69 10.20 8.29 1.47
CA VAL A 69 9.91 9.41 2.39
C VAL A 69 10.13 10.74 1.69
N ILE A 70 11.23 10.92 0.96
CA ILE A 70 11.49 12.14 0.17
C ILE A 70 10.37 12.36 -0.86
N ALA A 71 9.93 11.31 -1.55
CA ALA A 71 8.84 11.40 -2.52
C ALA A 71 7.49 11.75 -1.85
N ALA A 72 7.18 11.16 -0.69
CA ALA A 72 5.97 11.50 0.06
C ALA A 72 5.95 12.98 0.49
N LEU A 73 7.09 13.52 0.94
CA LEU A 73 7.27 14.95 1.21
C LEU A 73 7.12 15.78 -0.07
N GLY A 74 7.69 15.31 -1.19
CA GLY A 74 7.57 15.95 -2.50
C GLY A 74 6.13 16.01 -3.00
N ILE A 75 5.36 14.92 -2.85
CA ILE A 75 3.92 14.89 -3.19
C ILE A 75 3.18 15.99 -2.40
N GLU A 76 3.40 16.05 -1.10
CA GLU A 76 2.70 17.00 -0.24
C GLU A 76 3.10 18.46 -0.54
N TYR A 77 4.37 18.71 -0.82
CA TYR A 77 4.85 20.02 -1.25
C TYR A 77 4.22 20.45 -2.59
N LEU A 78 4.25 19.57 -3.60
CA LEU A 78 3.69 19.86 -4.92
C LEU A 78 2.16 20.03 -4.87
N ARG A 79 1.46 19.29 -4.01
CA ARG A 79 0.02 19.49 -3.77
C ARG A 79 -0.28 20.90 -3.23
N GLY A 80 0.58 21.44 -2.38
CA GLY A 80 0.45 22.83 -1.92
C GLY A 80 0.66 23.84 -3.03
N VAL A 81 1.56 23.57 -3.97
CA VAL A 81 1.84 24.44 -5.14
C VAL A 81 0.77 24.33 -6.22
N TYR A 82 0.33 23.09 -6.52
CA TYR A 82 -0.66 22.81 -7.57
C TYR A 82 -2.01 22.40 -6.96
N ALA A 83 -2.57 23.23 -6.05
CA ALA A 83 -3.78 22.90 -5.30
C ALA A 83 -4.98 22.52 -6.21
N THR A 84 -5.13 23.16 -7.36
CA THR A 84 -6.21 22.88 -8.33
C THR A 84 -5.97 21.59 -9.14
N TYR A 85 -4.70 21.20 -9.33
CA TYR A 85 -4.30 20.06 -10.17
C TYR A 85 -3.44 19.08 -9.39
N SER A 86 -3.89 18.65 -8.22
CA SER A 86 -3.12 17.76 -7.33
C SER A 86 -2.73 16.42 -7.99
N GLU A 87 -3.53 15.95 -8.97
CA GLU A 87 -3.24 14.74 -9.74
C GLU A 87 -2.00 14.88 -10.64
N LEU A 88 -1.69 16.11 -11.10
CA LEU A 88 -0.51 16.38 -11.90
C LEU A 88 0.78 16.12 -11.11
N SER A 89 0.80 16.52 -9.84
CA SER A 89 1.94 16.27 -8.93
C SER A 89 2.23 14.78 -8.77
N ILE A 90 1.17 13.99 -8.64
CA ILE A 90 1.24 12.53 -8.51
C ILE A 90 1.78 11.91 -9.80
N ALA A 91 1.26 12.34 -10.97
CA ALA A 91 1.68 11.83 -12.28
C ALA A 91 3.17 12.14 -12.59
N ILE A 92 3.63 13.36 -12.26
CA ILE A 92 5.02 13.77 -12.47
C ILE A 92 5.96 12.91 -11.62
N LEU A 93 5.65 12.72 -10.34
CA LEU A 93 6.48 11.91 -9.44
C LEU A 93 6.46 10.43 -9.81
N MET A 94 5.32 9.92 -10.28
CA MET A 94 5.21 8.54 -10.76
C MET A 94 6.10 8.31 -11.99
N ALA A 95 5.97 9.17 -13.00
CA ALA A 95 6.77 9.09 -14.22
C ALA A 95 8.27 9.30 -13.93
N GLY A 96 8.61 10.27 -13.08
CA GLY A 96 9.97 10.55 -12.65
C GLY A 96 10.59 9.39 -11.88
N GLY A 97 9.87 8.82 -10.93
CA GLY A 97 10.33 7.66 -10.16
C GLY A 97 10.60 6.44 -11.03
N LEU A 98 9.69 6.14 -11.96
CA LEU A 98 9.86 5.03 -12.89
C LEU A 98 11.05 5.28 -13.85
N ALA A 99 11.17 6.51 -14.37
CA ALA A 99 12.28 6.86 -15.26
C ALA A 99 13.63 6.73 -14.56
N VAL A 100 13.77 7.23 -13.33
CA VAL A 100 14.97 7.08 -12.52
C VAL A 100 15.29 5.60 -12.27
N ALA A 101 14.29 4.79 -11.92
CA ALA A 101 14.46 3.35 -11.72
C ALA A 101 15.04 2.68 -12.98
N LEU A 102 14.44 2.94 -14.14
CA LEU A 102 14.86 2.35 -15.42
C LEU A 102 16.26 2.81 -15.83
N VAL A 103 16.60 4.09 -15.65
CA VAL A 103 17.96 4.60 -15.93
C VAL A 103 18.98 3.93 -15.01
N LEU A 104 18.72 3.84 -13.71
CA LEU A 104 19.63 3.17 -12.78
C LEU A 104 19.80 1.68 -13.12
N MET A 105 18.73 1.00 -13.54
CA MET A 105 18.82 -0.40 -14.00
C MET A 105 19.67 -0.55 -15.27
N SER A 106 19.64 0.43 -16.17
CA SER A 106 20.40 0.37 -17.42
C SER A 106 21.90 0.62 -17.22
N LEU A 107 22.31 1.22 -16.12
CA LEU A 107 23.72 1.48 -15.81
C LEU A 107 24.46 0.23 -15.31
N ASP A 108 23.75 -0.80 -14.91
CA ASP A 108 24.36 -2.03 -14.42
C ASP A 108 24.39 -3.13 -15.49
N GLN A 109 25.58 -3.71 -15.72
CA GLN A 109 25.81 -4.71 -16.75
C GLN A 109 25.57 -6.17 -16.31
N GLY A 110 25.12 -6.43 -15.05
CA GLY A 110 25.30 -7.79 -14.63
C GLY A 110 24.35 -8.41 -13.61
N GLY A 111 23.21 -7.85 -13.24
CA GLY A 111 22.38 -8.60 -12.28
C GLY A 111 21.27 -7.83 -11.56
N ILE A 112 21.28 -6.52 -11.62
CA ILE A 112 20.26 -5.66 -10.96
C ILE A 112 18.88 -5.94 -11.55
N THR A 113 18.78 -6.18 -12.85
CA THR A 113 17.50 -6.43 -13.54
C THR A 113 16.75 -7.62 -12.94
N THR A 114 17.43 -8.73 -12.65
CA THR A 114 16.82 -9.91 -12.03
C THR A 114 16.39 -9.64 -10.61
N SER A 115 17.21 -8.91 -9.85
CA SER A 115 16.87 -8.52 -8.47
C SER A 115 15.68 -7.57 -8.42
N VAL A 116 15.60 -6.61 -9.33
CA VAL A 116 14.47 -5.67 -9.41
C VAL A 116 13.18 -6.36 -9.86
N GLN A 117 13.24 -7.35 -10.75
CA GLN A 117 12.06 -8.16 -11.10
C GLN A 117 11.45 -8.83 -9.86
N GLN A 118 12.27 -9.28 -8.92
CA GLN A 118 11.79 -9.83 -7.66
C GLN A 118 11.02 -8.79 -6.83
N TYR A 119 11.45 -7.54 -6.83
CA TYR A 119 10.73 -6.44 -6.15
C TYR A 119 9.46 -6.00 -6.89
N LEU A 120 9.40 -6.14 -8.23
CA LEU A 120 8.20 -5.84 -9.01
C LEU A 120 7.04 -6.80 -8.69
N PHE A 121 7.33 -8.10 -8.63
CA PHE A 121 6.32 -9.13 -8.41
C PHE A 121 6.15 -9.51 -6.94
N GLY A 122 7.12 -9.16 -6.09
CA GLY A 122 7.16 -9.53 -4.70
C GLY A 122 7.42 -11.03 -4.48
N SER A 123 7.69 -11.41 -3.25
CA SER A 123 7.82 -12.81 -2.87
C SER A 123 7.37 -13.03 -1.44
N ILE A 124 6.06 -13.17 -1.26
CA ILE A 124 5.45 -13.41 0.05
C ILE A 124 5.93 -14.75 0.67
N VAL A 125 6.37 -15.68 -0.18
CA VAL A 125 6.80 -17.03 0.23
C VAL A 125 8.24 -17.00 0.80
N THR A 126 9.09 -16.09 0.32
CA THR A 126 10.49 -15.99 0.76
C THR A 126 10.71 -15.03 1.94
N ILE A 127 9.62 -14.58 2.57
CA ILE A 127 9.68 -13.59 3.65
C ILE A 127 10.50 -14.13 4.84
N SER A 128 11.44 -13.31 5.32
CA SER A 128 12.25 -13.59 6.50
C SER A 128 11.49 -13.24 7.79
N MET A 129 11.87 -13.85 8.91
CA MET A 129 11.30 -13.53 10.22
C MET A 129 11.58 -12.06 10.63
N ALA A 130 12.70 -11.49 10.18
CA ALA A 130 13.01 -10.08 10.42
C ALA A 130 12.01 -9.16 9.73
N GLN A 131 11.63 -9.45 8.49
CA GLN A 131 10.61 -8.69 7.75
C GLN A 131 9.22 -8.83 8.39
N VAL A 132 8.86 -10.02 8.89
CA VAL A 132 7.59 -10.19 9.63
C VAL A 132 7.59 -9.35 10.90
N LYS A 133 8.67 -9.34 11.68
CA LYS A 133 8.80 -8.49 12.88
C LYS A 133 8.68 -7.01 12.53
N LEU A 134 9.32 -6.56 11.46
CA LEU A 134 9.23 -5.18 10.99
C LEU A 134 7.79 -4.81 10.62
N LEU A 135 7.07 -5.70 9.92
CA LEU A 135 5.64 -5.51 9.61
C LEU A 135 4.77 -5.42 10.86
N VAL A 136 5.03 -6.26 11.88
CA VAL A 136 4.29 -6.19 13.16
C VAL A 136 4.49 -4.84 13.82
N ILE A 137 5.75 -4.39 13.95
CA ILE A 137 6.08 -3.10 14.56
C ILE A 137 5.41 -1.96 13.80
N LEU A 138 5.51 -1.97 12.47
CA LEU A 138 4.87 -0.98 11.61
C LEU A 138 3.34 -1.03 11.76
N GLY A 139 2.75 -2.22 11.76
CA GLY A 139 1.30 -2.40 11.93
C GLY A 139 0.80 -1.83 13.25
N ILE A 140 1.49 -2.12 14.34
CA ILE A 140 1.18 -1.56 15.66
C ILE A 140 1.30 -0.02 15.63
N ALA A 141 2.39 0.50 15.06
CA ALA A 141 2.61 1.94 14.96
C ALA A 141 1.50 2.63 14.17
N ILE A 142 1.07 2.08 13.02
CA ILE A 142 -0.03 2.62 12.21
C ILE A 142 -1.35 2.57 12.96
N ILE A 143 -1.67 1.46 13.64
CA ILE A 143 -2.90 1.33 14.41
C ILE A 143 -2.93 2.34 15.57
N VAL A 144 -1.83 2.47 16.31
CA VAL A 144 -1.71 3.44 17.41
C VAL A 144 -1.87 4.87 16.87
N LEU A 145 -1.18 5.20 15.79
CA LEU A 145 -1.28 6.50 15.15
C LEU A 145 -2.70 6.79 14.68
N PHE A 146 -3.36 5.79 14.08
CA PHE A 146 -4.77 5.89 13.70
C PHE A 146 -5.67 6.16 14.91
N LEU A 147 -5.51 5.42 16.02
CA LEU A 147 -6.34 5.58 17.22
C LEU A 147 -6.14 6.96 17.87
N VAL A 148 -4.91 7.46 17.89
CA VAL A 148 -4.58 8.80 18.45
C VAL A 148 -5.13 9.92 17.56
N PHE A 149 -4.95 9.81 16.26
CA PHE A 149 -5.31 10.86 15.30
C PHE A 149 -6.67 10.67 14.64
N LYS A 150 -7.44 9.62 14.99
CA LYS A 150 -8.72 9.28 14.33
C LYS A 150 -9.69 10.46 14.21
N ARG A 151 -9.79 11.30 15.25
CA ARG A 151 -10.69 12.48 15.25
C ARG A 151 -10.23 13.51 14.22
N PHE A 152 -8.95 13.87 14.25
CA PHE A 152 -8.37 14.84 13.33
C PHE A 152 -8.38 14.32 11.88
N MET A 153 -8.02 13.05 11.68
CA MET A 153 -8.07 12.40 10.38
C MET A 153 -9.49 12.34 9.83
N PHE A 154 -10.47 12.07 10.68
CA PHE A 154 -11.88 12.04 10.28
C PHE A 154 -12.32 13.41 9.76
N VAL A 155 -12.13 14.49 10.54
CA VAL A 155 -12.53 15.86 10.15
C VAL A 155 -11.80 16.27 8.87
N LEU A 156 -10.47 16.09 8.81
CA LEU A 156 -9.65 16.42 7.65
C LEU A 156 -10.09 15.66 6.37
N THR A 157 -10.54 14.42 6.53
CA THR A 157 -10.94 13.57 5.40
C THR A 157 -12.24 14.03 4.75
N PHE A 158 -13.16 14.57 5.52
CA PHE A 158 -14.47 15.03 5.01
C PHE A 158 -14.47 16.50 4.59
N SER A 159 -13.75 17.37 5.27
CA SER A 159 -13.67 18.77 4.93
C SER A 159 -12.39 19.39 5.49
N GLU A 160 -11.51 19.79 4.58
CA GLU A 160 -10.25 20.49 4.93
C GLU A 160 -10.54 21.88 5.51
N ASP A 161 -11.55 22.58 5.00
CA ASP A 161 -11.94 23.91 5.46
C ASP A 161 -12.47 23.88 6.91
N VAL A 162 -13.28 22.87 7.23
CA VAL A 162 -13.77 22.66 8.61
C VAL A 162 -12.63 22.31 9.54
N ALA A 163 -11.67 21.47 9.11
CA ALA A 163 -10.50 21.13 9.89
C ALA A 163 -9.65 22.38 10.22
N VAL A 164 -9.45 23.27 9.23
CA VAL A 164 -8.75 24.55 9.43
C VAL A 164 -9.52 25.42 10.42
N ALA A 165 -10.83 25.54 10.30
CA ALA A 165 -11.68 26.32 11.19
C ALA A 165 -11.65 25.81 12.64
N GLU A 166 -11.51 24.50 12.85
CA GLU A 166 -11.34 23.88 14.16
C GLU A 166 -9.91 23.99 14.72
N GLY A 167 -8.99 24.68 14.02
CA GLY A 167 -7.61 24.84 14.44
C GLY A 167 -6.72 23.60 14.28
N VAL A 168 -7.15 22.62 13.48
CA VAL A 168 -6.37 21.41 13.20
C VAL A 168 -5.17 21.77 12.33
N PRO A 169 -3.94 21.32 12.67
CA PRO A 169 -2.74 21.57 11.86
C PRO A 169 -2.75 20.67 10.61
N VAL A 170 -3.61 21.02 9.63
CA VAL A 170 -3.92 20.24 8.43
C VAL A 170 -2.66 19.81 7.68
N ARG A 171 -1.71 20.75 7.47
CA ARG A 171 -0.46 20.45 6.76
C ARG A 171 0.38 19.39 7.46
N LEU A 172 0.50 19.46 8.78
CA LEU A 172 1.28 18.50 9.57
C LEU A 172 0.64 17.11 9.51
N ILE A 173 -0.69 17.01 9.69
CA ILE A 173 -1.41 15.75 9.67
C ILE A 173 -1.38 15.13 8.28
N SER A 174 -1.55 15.93 7.23
CA SER A 174 -1.45 15.47 5.84
C SER A 174 -0.05 14.94 5.54
N LEU A 175 0.99 15.66 5.94
CA LEU A 175 2.38 15.26 5.77
C LEU A 175 2.71 13.97 6.53
N LEU A 176 2.29 13.87 7.81
CA LEU A 176 2.46 12.64 8.60
C LEU A 176 1.76 11.45 7.94
N PHE A 177 0.54 11.65 7.46
CA PHE A 177 -0.20 10.59 6.76
C PHE A 177 0.51 10.14 5.48
N SER A 178 1.00 11.08 4.67
CA SER A 178 1.74 10.80 3.44
C SER A 178 3.04 10.04 3.71
N VAL A 179 3.80 10.44 4.72
CA VAL A 179 5.04 9.77 5.14
C VAL A 179 4.75 8.36 5.67
N VAL A 180 3.75 8.20 6.54
CA VAL A 180 3.36 6.89 7.09
C VAL A 180 2.90 5.95 6.00
N THR A 181 2.11 6.45 5.04
CA THR A 181 1.69 5.67 3.86
C THR A 181 2.90 5.25 3.03
N GLY A 182 3.84 6.16 2.80
CA GLY A 182 5.09 5.86 2.10
C GLY A 182 5.92 4.78 2.80
N ILE A 183 6.12 4.91 4.11
CA ILE A 183 6.82 3.89 4.90
C ILE A 183 6.12 2.53 4.81
N ALA A 184 4.78 2.50 4.92
CA ALA A 184 4.00 1.28 4.79
C ALA A 184 4.22 0.62 3.42
N ILE A 185 4.17 1.40 2.34
CA ILE A 185 4.42 0.92 0.98
C ILE A 185 5.84 0.38 0.83
N ALA A 186 6.86 1.12 1.31
CA ALA A 186 8.25 0.70 1.25
C ALA A 186 8.52 -0.65 1.96
N VAL A 187 7.82 -0.90 3.07
CA VAL A 187 7.95 -2.15 3.83
C VAL A 187 7.13 -3.30 3.22
N ILE A 188 5.95 -3.01 2.65
CA ILE A 188 5.06 -4.02 2.04
C ILE A 188 5.59 -4.43 0.66
N MET A 189 6.20 -3.51 -0.10
CA MET A 189 6.58 -3.71 -1.50
C MET A 189 7.50 -4.91 -1.75
N PRO A 190 8.57 -5.18 -0.97
CA PRO A 190 9.40 -6.37 -1.18
C PRO A 190 8.63 -7.68 -1.03
N ILE A 191 7.52 -7.66 -0.28
CA ILE A 191 6.69 -8.82 0.06
C ILE A 191 5.61 -9.03 -0.99
N ALA A 192 4.82 -7.99 -1.24
CA ALA A 192 3.66 -8.06 -2.14
C ALA A 192 4.01 -7.78 -3.60
N GLY A 193 5.08 -7.02 -3.85
CA GLY A 193 5.47 -6.54 -5.19
C GLY A 193 4.96 -5.14 -5.48
N ALA A 194 5.79 -4.32 -6.11
CA ALA A 194 5.46 -2.92 -6.43
C ALA A 194 4.20 -2.78 -7.30
N LEU A 195 3.97 -3.71 -8.24
CA LEU A 195 2.80 -3.70 -9.14
C LEU A 195 1.48 -4.01 -8.42
N LEU A 196 1.53 -4.58 -7.22
CA LEU A 196 0.35 -5.14 -6.55
C LEU A 196 0.01 -4.42 -5.24
N VAL A 197 0.94 -3.66 -4.68
CA VAL A 197 0.75 -2.94 -3.41
C VAL A 197 -0.43 -1.98 -3.48
N SER A 198 -0.56 -1.22 -4.59
CA SER A 198 -1.68 -0.29 -4.78
C SER A 198 -3.02 -1.02 -4.79
N ALA A 199 -3.11 -2.18 -5.46
CA ALA A 199 -4.32 -3.00 -5.48
C ALA A 199 -4.69 -3.52 -4.09
N LEU A 200 -3.70 -3.95 -3.28
CA LEU A 200 -3.91 -4.42 -1.91
C LEU A 200 -4.42 -3.31 -0.97
N ILE A 201 -4.02 -2.08 -1.22
CA ILE A 201 -4.46 -0.92 -0.45
C ILE A 201 -5.86 -0.47 -0.90
N ILE A 202 -6.08 -0.35 -2.21
CA ILE A 202 -7.26 0.32 -2.75
C ILE A 202 -8.48 -0.61 -2.89
N LEU A 203 -8.32 -1.85 -3.39
CA LEU A 203 -9.45 -2.72 -3.70
C LEU A 203 -10.30 -3.09 -2.47
N PRO A 204 -9.74 -3.59 -1.34
CA PRO A 204 -10.56 -3.91 -0.18
C PRO A 204 -11.22 -2.67 0.44
N ALA A 205 -10.54 -1.51 0.41
CA ALA A 205 -11.10 -0.24 0.85
C ALA A 205 -12.27 0.20 -0.04
N ALA A 206 -12.13 0.11 -1.36
CA ALA A 206 -13.19 0.45 -2.33
C ALA A 206 -14.44 -0.44 -2.17
N ILE A 207 -14.25 -1.75 -1.91
CA ILE A 207 -15.35 -2.66 -1.63
C ILE A 207 -16.01 -2.28 -0.29
N GLY A 208 -15.22 -2.04 0.75
CA GLY A 208 -15.67 -1.63 2.08
C GLY A 208 -16.55 -0.38 2.04
N MET A 209 -16.12 0.63 1.27
CA MET A 209 -16.90 1.88 1.07
C MET A 209 -18.25 1.66 0.39
N ARG A 210 -18.36 0.69 -0.50
CA ARG A 210 -19.62 0.39 -1.20
C ARG A 210 -20.62 -0.38 -0.34
N VAL A 211 -20.13 -1.24 0.54
CA VAL A 211 -20.95 -2.12 1.39
C VAL A 211 -21.43 -1.39 2.65
N SER A 212 -20.67 -0.39 3.13
CA SER A 212 -20.89 0.24 4.43
C SER A 212 -21.71 1.51 4.34
N LYS A 213 -22.44 1.83 5.42
CA LYS A 213 -23.25 3.06 5.55
C LYS A 213 -22.59 4.14 6.43
N GLY A 214 -21.43 3.84 7.04
CA GLY A 214 -20.75 4.77 7.93
C GLY A 214 -19.25 4.52 7.97
N PHE A 215 -18.47 5.51 8.41
CA PHE A 215 -17.01 5.48 8.36
C PHE A 215 -16.39 4.29 9.11
N LEU A 216 -16.80 4.06 10.36
CA LEU A 216 -16.26 2.95 11.15
C LEU A 216 -16.58 1.59 10.52
N MET A 217 -17.82 1.42 10.04
CA MET A 217 -18.23 0.20 9.32
C MET A 217 -17.46 0.04 8.02
N CYS A 218 -17.10 1.14 7.34
CA CYS A 218 -16.26 1.11 6.16
C CYS A 218 -14.87 0.54 6.48
N VAL A 219 -14.22 1.03 7.53
CA VAL A 219 -12.90 0.55 7.95
C VAL A 219 -12.96 -0.93 8.33
N ILE A 220 -13.95 -1.33 9.14
CA ILE A 220 -14.11 -2.73 9.57
C ILE A 220 -14.37 -3.63 8.36
N SER A 221 -15.29 -3.25 7.48
CA SER A 221 -15.60 -4.02 6.26
C SER A 221 -14.39 -4.14 5.34
N ALA A 222 -13.61 -3.06 5.16
CA ALA A 222 -12.41 -3.07 4.35
C ALA A 222 -11.36 -4.04 4.91
N ILE A 223 -11.16 -4.07 6.23
CA ILE A 223 -10.24 -5.00 6.89
C ILE A 223 -10.73 -6.45 6.74
N LEU A 224 -12.01 -6.72 6.96
CA LEU A 224 -12.57 -8.07 6.80
C LEU A 224 -12.44 -8.57 5.37
N ILE A 225 -12.73 -7.72 4.37
CA ILE A 225 -12.54 -8.03 2.95
C ILE A 225 -11.05 -8.23 2.65
N GLY A 226 -10.18 -7.41 3.24
CA GLY A 226 -8.74 -7.57 3.17
C GLY A 226 -8.27 -8.94 3.65
N LEU A 227 -8.74 -9.37 4.82
CA LEU A 227 -8.44 -10.70 5.38
C LEU A 227 -8.94 -11.82 4.46
N VAL A 228 -10.20 -11.76 4.02
CA VAL A 228 -10.78 -12.79 3.14
C VAL A 228 -10.00 -12.87 1.82
N GLY A 229 -9.72 -11.73 1.16
CA GLY A 229 -9.01 -11.68 -0.12
C GLY A 229 -7.57 -12.15 -0.01
N MET A 230 -6.84 -11.71 1.04
CA MET A 230 -5.45 -12.11 1.26
C MET A 230 -5.33 -13.62 1.55
N PHE A 231 -6.14 -14.15 2.45
CA PHE A 231 -6.07 -15.57 2.81
C PHE A 231 -6.55 -16.49 1.69
N SER A 232 -7.69 -16.17 1.05
CA SER A 232 -8.17 -16.96 -0.08
C SER A 232 -7.21 -16.91 -1.28
N GLY A 233 -6.65 -15.73 -1.58
CA GLY A 233 -5.66 -15.57 -2.63
C GLY A 233 -4.35 -16.31 -2.35
N LEU A 234 -3.85 -16.30 -1.10
CA LEU A 234 -2.65 -17.05 -0.71
C LEU A 234 -2.84 -18.55 -0.80
N VAL A 235 -4.00 -19.05 -0.34
CA VAL A 235 -4.36 -20.49 -0.44
C VAL A 235 -4.49 -20.92 -1.89
N SER A 236 -5.20 -20.13 -2.71
CA SER A 236 -5.35 -20.39 -4.14
C SER A 236 -4.02 -20.40 -4.88
N SER A 237 -3.14 -19.43 -4.58
CA SER A 237 -1.78 -19.35 -5.14
C SER A 237 -0.97 -20.62 -4.85
N TYR A 238 -1.01 -21.10 -3.62
CA TYR A 238 -0.32 -22.33 -3.22
C TYR A 238 -0.84 -23.55 -3.99
N GLN A 239 -2.17 -23.68 -4.13
CA GLN A 239 -2.80 -24.83 -4.82
C GLN A 239 -2.53 -24.82 -6.33
N LEU A 240 -2.52 -23.63 -6.93
CA LEU A 240 -2.37 -23.45 -8.39
C LEU A 240 -0.90 -23.29 -8.82
N GLY A 241 0.04 -23.17 -7.89
CA GLY A 241 1.45 -22.89 -8.19
C GLY A 241 1.68 -21.54 -8.86
N THR A 242 0.81 -20.55 -8.62
CA THR A 242 0.87 -19.22 -9.25
C THR A 242 1.56 -18.17 -8.35
N PRO A 243 2.06 -17.05 -8.92
CA PRO A 243 2.64 -15.98 -8.11
C PRO A 243 1.64 -15.41 -7.08
N PRO A 244 1.95 -15.40 -5.77
CA PRO A 244 1.01 -15.06 -4.70
C PRO A 244 0.39 -13.67 -4.86
N GLY A 245 1.21 -12.66 -5.16
CA GLY A 245 0.74 -11.29 -5.30
C GLY A 245 -0.31 -11.14 -6.41
N ALA A 246 -0.04 -11.69 -7.60
CA ALA A 246 -0.98 -11.64 -8.72
C ALA A 246 -2.30 -12.37 -8.41
N THR A 247 -2.21 -13.54 -7.77
CA THR A 247 -3.40 -14.33 -7.40
C THR A 247 -4.24 -13.61 -6.36
N ILE A 248 -3.62 -12.99 -5.36
CA ILE A 248 -4.32 -12.17 -4.35
C ILE A 248 -5.02 -10.99 -5.02
N THR A 249 -4.35 -10.29 -5.94
CA THR A 249 -4.96 -9.16 -6.66
C THR A 249 -6.15 -9.60 -7.50
N LEU A 250 -6.05 -10.71 -8.22
CA LEU A 250 -7.18 -11.29 -8.98
C LEU A 250 -8.33 -11.65 -8.04
N MET A 251 -8.04 -12.21 -6.86
CA MET A 251 -9.06 -12.51 -5.88
C MET A 251 -9.80 -11.23 -5.41
N PHE A 252 -9.09 -10.14 -5.16
CA PHE A 252 -9.73 -8.85 -4.83
C PHE A 252 -10.58 -8.31 -5.98
N ILE A 253 -10.15 -8.46 -7.23
CA ILE A 253 -10.93 -8.05 -8.40
C ILE A 253 -12.22 -8.88 -8.49
N ILE A 254 -12.15 -10.20 -8.29
CA ILE A 254 -13.32 -11.07 -8.25
C ILE A 254 -14.28 -10.65 -7.14
N LEU A 255 -13.77 -10.40 -5.92
CA LEU A 255 -14.58 -9.92 -4.81
C LEU A 255 -15.23 -8.56 -5.11
N PHE A 256 -14.51 -7.66 -5.79
CA PHE A 256 -15.05 -6.35 -6.21
C PHE A 256 -16.19 -6.51 -7.20
N ILE A 257 -16.05 -7.39 -8.20
CA ILE A 257 -17.10 -7.69 -9.19
C ILE A 257 -18.31 -8.29 -8.49
N ILE A 258 -18.12 -9.32 -7.66
CA ILE A 258 -19.20 -10.00 -6.93
C ILE A 258 -19.95 -8.99 -6.04
N SER A 259 -19.22 -8.18 -5.26
CA SER A 259 -19.84 -7.16 -4.40
C SER A 259 -20.67 -6.14 -5.18
N THR A 260 -20.20 -5.79 -6.39
CA THR A 260 -20.91 -4.88 -7.30
C THR A 260 -22.23 -5.47 -7.79
N PHE A 261 -22.24 -6.74 -8.19
CA PHE A 261 -23.46 -7.41 -8.63
C PHE A 261 -24.46 -7.61 -7.48
N ILE A 262 -24.00 -8.06 -6.33
CA ILE A 262 -24.86 -8.26 -5.14
C ILE A 262 -25.54 -6.93 -4.76
N LEU A 263 -24.77 -5.84 -4.67
CA LEU A 263 -25.33 -4.53 -4.30
C LEU A 263 -26.33 -4.01 -5.35
N LYS A 264 -26.15 -4.32 -6.62
CA LYS A 264 -27.10 -3.94 -7.68
C LYS A 264 -28.43 -4.70 -7.54
N ILE A 265 -28.40 -5.94 -7.03
CA ILE A 265 -29.61 -6.75 -6.81
C ILE A 265 -30.33 -6.32 -5.52
N VAL A 266 -29.60 -6.09 -4.43
CA VAL A 266 -30.16 -5.75 -3.12
C VAL A 266 -30.69 -4.30 -3.06
N ARG A 267 -30.20 -3.40 -3.89
CA ARG A 267 -30.65 -1.99 -3.94
C ARG A 267 -31.74 -1.73 -4.97
N LYS A 268 -32.19 -2.76 -5.71
CA LYS A 268 -33.44 -2.74 -6.47
C LYS A 268 -34.59 -3.17 -5.58
#